data_fde24180ba9d1693b9bac82f4dc4db22
#
_entry.id   fde24180ba9d1693b9bac82f4dc4db22
#
_cell.length_a   1.000
_cell.length_b   1.000
_cell.length_c   1.000
_cell.angle_alpha   90.00
_cell.angle_beta   90.00
_cell.angle_gamma   90.00
#
_symmetry.space_group_name_H-M   'P 1'
#
loop_
_entity.id
_entity.type
_entity.pdbx_description
1 polymer ?
#
loop_
_entity_poly.entity_id
_entity_poly.type
_entity_poly.pdbx_seq_one_letter_code
_entity_poly.pdbx_strand_id
1 'polypeptide(L)'
;MEKELDLATARFIKEQQDRERQEEVERLLKKFDPKENTTYTLEELTEGIRKGEQQLYTELLVFEPRQLLDGRITVPYIKDFFDLELDEPESAFFVSNRNTSAMTIADVPCEKVMQPLEEWITGIIEPLKEYHWHIKSVKKESMGSMEYFCFVMPTAKGKLYNVMFRYHKAGRLCVGAMNCPEEEKEGMGLLLEAMVYVIAEMNR
;
A
#
# COMPACT_ATOMS: atom_id res chain seq x y z
N MET A 1 -21.96 13.21 -54.67
CA MET A 1 -20.94 14.02 -53.97
C MET A 1 -21.54 14.83 -52.81
N GLU A 2 -22.52 15.73 -53.03
CA GLU A 2 -23.11 16.53 -51.93
C GLU A 2 -23.72 15.68 -50.79
N LYS A 3 -24.51 14.68 -51.11
CA LYS A 3 -25.14 13.79 -50.11
C LYS A 3 -24.13 12.95 -49.30
N GLU A 4 -22.99 12.62 -49.84
CA GLU A 4 -21.94 11.85 -49.12
C GLU A 4 -21.18 12.76 -48.17
N LEU A 5 -20.97 14.04 -48.55
CA LEU A 5 -20.36 15.03 -47.69
C LEU A 5 -21.23 15.35 -46.47
N ASP A 6 -22.56 15.49 -46.70
CA ASP A 6 -23.53 15.70 -45.62
C ASP A 6 -23.57 14.54 -44.62
N LEU A 7 -23.49 13.28 -45.12
CA LEU A 7 -23.48 12.10 -44.29
C LEU A 7 -22.18 12.00 -43.44
N ALA A 8 -21.06 12.33 -44.03
CA ALA A 8 -19.76 12.34 -43.34
C ALA A 8 -19.71 13.43 -42.25
N THR A 9 -20.24 14.62 -42.55
CA THR A 9 -20.35 15.72 -41.60
C THR A 9 -21.29 15.37 -40.43
N ALA A 10 -22.45 14.74 -40.70
CA ALA A 10 -23.36 14.32 -39.70
C ALA A 10 -22.76 13.23 -38.77
N ARG A 11 -21.98 12.30 -39.32
CA ARG A 11 -21.26 11.29 -38.52
C ARG A 11 -20.20 11.93 -37.63
N PHE A 12 -19.41 12.85 -38.16
CA PHE A 12 -18.39 13.56 -37.40
C PHE A 12 -18.99 14.37 -36.23
N ILE A 13 -20.08 15.08 -36.47
CA ILE A 13 -20.79 15.82 -35.42
C ILE A 13 -21.30 14.88 -34.34
N LYS A 14 -21.87 13.74 -34.72
CA LYS A 14 -22.35 12.73 -33.78
C LYS A 14 -21.22 12.14 -32.93
N GLU A 15 -20.09 11.77 -33.55
CA GLU A 15 -18.91 11.25 -32.84
C GLU A 15 -18.33 12.27 -31.85
N GLN A 16 -18.31 13.56 -32.20
CA GLN A 16 -17.91 14.63 -31.29
C GLN A 16 -18.86 14.76 -30.09
N GLN A 17 -20.16 14.76 -30.34
CA GLN A 17 -21.18 14.83 -29.28
C GLN A 17 -21.13 13.61 -28.35
N ASP A 18 -20.92 12.40 -28.89
CA ASP A 18 -20.78 11.18 -28.10
C ASP A 18 -19.50 11.22 -27.26
N ARG A 19 -18.40 11.78 -27.77
CA ARG A 19 -17.14 11.98 -27.02
C ARG A 19 -17.32 12.99 -25.89
N GLU A 20 -17.88 14.15 -26.15
CA GLU A 20 -18.15 15.17 -25.13
C GLU A 20 -19.05 14.64 -24.02
N ARG A 21 -20.06 13.83 -24.40
CA ARG A 21 -20.96 13.18 -23.44
C ARG A 21 -20.25 12.13 -22.58
N GLN A 22 -19.33 11.36 -23.16
CA GLN A 22 -18.50 10.40 -22.42
C GLN A 22 -17.57 11.11 -21.45
N GLU A 23 -16.91 12.18 -21.87
CA GLU A 23 -16.02 13.00 -21.02
C GLU A 23 -16.80 13.64 -19.85
N GLU A 24 -18.02 14.10 -20.10
CA GLU A 24 -18.88 14.67 -19.06
C GLU A 24 -19.35 13.59 -18.05
N VAL A 25 -19.72 12.40 -18.53
CA VAL A 25 -20.07 11.26 -17.68
C VAL A 25 -18.86 10.82 -16.83
N GLU A 26 -17.67 10.70 -17.42
CA GLU A 26 -16.45 10.38 -16.68
C GLU A 26 -16.13 11.45 -15.64
N ARG A 27 -16.29 12.72 -15.96
CA ARG A 27 -16.08 13.82 -15.02
C ARG A 27 -17.09 13.81 -13.87
N LEU A 28 -18.35 13.45 -14.15
CA LEU A 28 -19.37 13.29 -13.11
C LEU A 28 -19.10 12.07 -12.24
N LEU A 29 -18.71 10.93 -12.82
CA LEU A 29 -18.34 9.72 -12.08
C LEU A 29 -17.15 9.98 -11.15
N LYS A 30 -16.09 10.64 -11.62
CA LYS A 30 -14.95 11.06 -10.77
C LYS A 30 -15.38 11.96 -9.62
N LYS A 31 -16.31 12.91 -9.87
CA LYS A 31 -16.80 13.81 -8.82
C LYS A 31 -17.57 13.09 -7.70
N PHE A 32 -18.11 11.90 -7.99
CA PHE A 32 -18.82 11.04 -7.03
C PHE A 32 -17.97 9.83 -6.58
N ASP A 33 -16.69 9.74 -7.01
CA ASP A 33 -15.81 8.67 -6.55
C ASP A 33 -15.51 8.87 -5.04
N PRO A 34 -15.89 7.92 -4.19
CA PRO A 34 -15.59 7.99 -2.76
C PRO A 34 -14.09 8.11 -2.47
N LYS A 35 -13.23 7.58 -3.35
CA LYS A 35 -11.77 7.66 -3.22
C LYS A 35 -11.25 9.09 -3.35
N GLU A 36 -11.86 9.92 -4.21
CA GLU A 36 -11.45 11.33 -4.40
C GLU A 36 -11.99 12.28 -3.32
N ASN A 37 -13.08 11.91 -2.63
CA ASN A 37 -13.78 12.78 -1.70
C ASN A 37 -13.60 12.42 -0.22
N THR A 38 -12.92 11.31 0.09
CA THR A 38 -12.69 10.87 1.46
C THR A 38 -11.24 11.11 1.85
N THR A 39 -11.03 11.88 2.91
CA THR A 39 -9.70 12.12 3.49
C THR A 39 -9.59 11.36 4.80
N TYR A 40 -8.49 10.61 4.97
CA TYR A 40 -8.18 9.89 6.20
C TYR A 40 -7.00 10.53 6.91
N THR A 41 -6.98 10.43 8.23
CA THR A 41 -5.80 10.72 9.04
C THR A 41 -5.17 9.43 9.55
N LEU A 42 -3.86 9.47 9.78
CA LEU A 42 -3.13 8.34 10.34
C LEU A 42 -3.69 7.93 11.72
N GLU A 43 -4.11 8.92 12.52
CA GLU A 43 -4.68 8.70 13.86
C GLU A 43 -6.03 7.97 13.77
N GLU A 44 -6.94 8.42 12.90
CA GLU A 44 -8.24 7.76 12.69
C GLU A 44 -8.08 6.31 12.24
N LEU A 45 -7.20 6.06 11.26
CA LEU A 45 -6.95 4.71 10.76
C LEU A 45 -6.31 3.83 11.85
N THR A 46 -5.36 4.35 12.61
CA THR A 46 -4.74 3.61 13.73
C THR A 46 -5.78 3.23 14.78
N GLU A 47 -6.68 4.16 15.12
CA GLU A 47 -7.74 3.91 16.08
C GLU A 47 -8.78 2.90 15.57
N GLY A 48 -9.12 2.94 14.26
CA GLY A 48 -9.98 1.95 13.63
C GLY A 48 -9.37 0.55 13.69
N ILE A 49 -8.08 0.40 13.39
CA ILE A 49 -7.37 -0.88 13.49
C ILE A 49 -7.38 -1.41 14.93
N ARG A 50 -7.15 -0.54 15.93
CA ARG A 50 -7.21 -0.92 17.37
C ARG A 50 -8.60 -1.42 17.79
N LYS A 51 -9.66 -0.85 17.22
CA LYS A 51 -11.06 -1.28 17.46
C LYS A 51 -11.41 -2.57 16.74
N GLY A 52 -10.58 -3.02 15.81
CA GLY A 52 -10.80 -4.21 15.01
C GLY A 52 -11.59 -3.99 13.73
N GLU A 53 -11.97 -2.75 13.41
CA GLU A 53 -12.69 -2.41 12.18
C GLU A 53 -12.39 -0.98 11.71
N GLN A 54 -12.30 -0.81 10.39
CA GLN A 54 -12.09 0.48 9.75
C GLN A 54 -12.87 0.57 8.44
N GLN A 55 -13.67 1.62 8.30
CA GLN A 55 -14.28 1.95 7.02
C GLN A 55 -13.22 2.59 6.12
N LEU A 56 -12.93 1.96 4.97
CA LEU A 56 -12.06 2.51 3.95
C LEU A 56 -12.87 2.69 2.66
N TYR A 57 -13.14 3.92 2.28
CA TYR A 57 -14.05 4.28 1.20
C TYR A 57 -15.45 3.64 1.40
N THR A 58 -15.85 2.74 0.55
CA THR A 58 -17.13 2.03 0.64
C THR A 58 -17.02 0.66 1.33
N GLU A 59 -15.82 0.28 1.77
CA GLU A 59 -15.54 -1.05 2.30
C GLU A 59 -15.26 -1.03 3.80
N LEU A 60 -15.87 -1.93 4.55
CA LEU A 60 -15.55 -2.18 5.95
C LEU A 60 -14.45 -3.24 6.03
N LEU A 61 -13.28 -2.86 6.49
CA LEU A 61 -12.16 -3.76 6.75
C LEU A 61 -12.22 -4.22 8.22
N VAL A 62 -12.10 -5.53 8.43
CA VAL A 62 -12.08 -6.14 9.76
C VAL A 62 -10.66 -6.62 10.06
N PHE A 63 -10.16 -6.28 11.25
CA PHE A 63 -8.80 -6.60 11.70
C PHE A 63 -8.82 -7.63 12.81
N GLU A 64 -7.95 -8.62 12.69
CA GLU A 64 -7.75 -9.65 13.72
C GLU A 64 -6.26 -9.72 14.06
N PRO A 65 -5.88 -9.81 15.37
CA PRO A 65 -4.48 -10.05 15.71
C PRO A 65 -4.06 -11.44 15.20
N ARG A 66 -3.00 -11.48 14.41
CA ARG A 66 -2.44 -12.72 13.91
C ARG A 66 -0.98 -12.86 14.31
N GLN A 67 -0.65 -13.98 14.95
CA GLN A 67 0.73 -14.33 15.26
C GLN A 67 1.37 -14.99 14.04
N LEU A 68 2.58 -14.56 13.69
CA LEU A 68 3.37 -15.04 12.58
C LEU A 68 4.77 -15.43 13.06
N LEU A 69 5.51 -16.18 12.24
CA LEU A 69 6.91 -16.53 12.47
C LEU A 69 7.08 -17.24 13.83
N ASP A 70 6.29 -18.30 14.06
CA ASP A 70 6.24 -19.02 15.34
C ASP A 70 5.94 -18.13 16.55
N GLY A 71 5.05 -17.14 16.40
CA GLY A 71 4.64 -16.22 17.44
C GLY A 71 5.62 -15.10 17.76
N ARG A 72 6.65 -14.88 16.92
CA ARG A 72 7.66 -13.83 17.13
C ARG A 72 7.16 -12.43 16.83
N ILE A 73 6.15 -12.32 16.00
CA ILE A 73 5.51 -11.04 15.68
C ILE A 73 3.99 -11.20 15.60
N THR A 74 3.28 -10.23 16.15
CA THR A 74 1.82 -10.12 16.02
C THR A 74 1.51 -8.97 15.09
N VAL A 75 0.62 -9.18 14.12
CA VAL A 75 0.19 -8.19 13.15
C VAL A 75 -1.32 -8.01 13.16
N PRO A 76 -1.86 -6.81 12.85
CA PRO A 76 -3.27 -6.62 12.57
C PRO A 76 -3.58 -7.15 11.15
N TYR A 77 -4.03 -8.40 11.08
CA TYR A 77 -4.37 -9.05 9.81
C TYR A 77 -5.73 -8.55 9.31
N ILE A 78 -5.81 -8.15 8.04
CA ILE A 78 -7.05 -7.73 7.39
C ILE A 78 -7.76 -8.97 6.86
N LYS A 79 -8.87 -9.34 7.53
CA LYS A 79 -9.67 -10.50 7.19
C LYS A 79 -10.27 -10.36 5.80
N ASP A 80 -10.32 -11.47 5.03
CA ASP A 80 -10.91 -11.56 3.69
C ASP A 80 -10.35 -10.55 2.67
N PHE A 81 -9.20 -9.93 2.96
CA PHE A 81 -8.48 -9.05 2.07
C PHE A 81 -7.16 -9.65 1.59
N PHE A 82 -6.46 -10.34 2.48
CA PHE A 82 -5.21 -11.02 2.18
C PHE A 82 -5.36 -12.53 2.26
N ASP A 83 -4.89 -13.23 1.24
CA ASP A 83 -4.69 -14.67 1.26
C ASP A 83 -3.26 -14.97 1.69
N LEU A 84 -3.10 -15.92 2.60
CA LEU A 84 -1.79 -16.35 3.09
C LEU A 84 -1.21 -17.39 2.14
N GLU A 85 -0.18 -17.02 1.38
CA GLU A 85 0.50 -17.87 0.40
C GLU A 85 1.67 -18.65 0.99
N LEU A 86 2.31 -18.10 2.04
CA LEU A 86 3.43 -18.73 2.74
C LEU A 86 3.34 -18.42 4.23
N ASP A 87 3.48 -19.45 5.08
CA ASP A 87 3.56 -19.32 6.54
C ASP A 87 4.63 -20.29 7.07
N GLU A 88 5.85 -19.81 7.13
CA GLU A 88 7.02 -20.54 7.59
C GLU A 88 7.58 -19.88 8.87
N PRO A 89 8.40 -20.61 9.66
CA PRO A 89 8.98 -20.05 10.88
C PRO A 89 9.81 -18.77 10.66
N GLU A 90 10.36 -18.60 9.47
CA GLU A 90 11.27 -17.48 9.15
C GLU A 90 10.65 -16.45 8.20
N SER A 91 9.51 -16.77 7.56
CA SER A 91 8.86 -15.85 6.61
C SER A 91 7.36 -16.12 6.45
N ALA A 92 6.61 -15.03 6.26
CA ALA A 92 5.20 -15.08 5.90
C ALA A 92 4.96 -14.17 4.70
N PHE A 93 4.13 -14.62 3.75
CA PHE A 93 3.78 -13.87 2.56
C PHE A 93 2.28 -13.91 2.31
N PHE A 94 1.71 -12.75 2.07
CA PHE A 94 0.29 -12.54 1.83
C PHE A 94 0.09 -11.77 0.53
N VAL A 95 -0.93 -12.14 -0.21
CA VAL A 95 -1.34 -11.48 -1.45
C VAL A 95 -2.80 -11.06 -1.35
N SER A 96 -3.11 -9.87 -1.79
CA SER A 96 -4.51 -9.45 -1.88
C SER A 96 -5.21 -10.19 -3.02
N ASN A 97 -6.40 -10.69 -2.74
CA ASN A 97 -7.29 -11.28 -3.75
C ASN A 97 -8.12 -10.21 -4.51
N ARG A 98 -7.92 -8.92 -4.20
CA ARG A 98 -8.72 -7.79 -4.72
C ARG A 98 -7.94 -6.84 -5.61
N ASN A 99 -6.64 -6.68 -5.35
CA ASN A 99 -5.76 -5.77 -6.10
C ASN A 99 -4.31 -6.30 -6.07
N THR A 100 -3.34 -5.47 -6.44
CA THR A 100 -1.91 -5.84 -6.45
C THR A 100 -1.23 -5.63 -5.09
N SER A 101 -1.97 -5.46 -3.99
CA SER A 101 -1.38 -5.31 -2.66
C SER A 101 -0.80 -6.63 -2.16
N ALA A 102 0.30 -6.54 -1.45
CA ALA A 102 0.96 -7.68 -0.82
C ALA A 102 1.57 -7.28 0.53
N MET A 103 1.81 -8.27 1.39
CA MET A 103 2.53 -8.12 2.63
C MET A 103 3.52 -9.27 2.78
N THR A 104 4.77 -8.94 3.05
CA THR A 104 5.82 -9.91 3.37
C THR A 104 6.42 -9.57 4.73
N ILE A 105 6.67 -10.58 5.55
CA ILE A 105 7.36 -10.41 6.83
C ILE A 105 8.39 -11.53 6.93
N ALA A 106 9.61 -11.18 7.30
CA ALA A 106 10.70 -12.13 7.51
C ALA A 106 11.39 -11.88 8.85
N ASP A 107 11.85 -12.95 9.48
CA ASP A 107 12.63 -12.93 10.72
C ASP A 107 14.08 -13.30 10.41
N VAL A 108 14.98 -12.38 10.66
CA VAL A 108 16.41 -12.53 10.35
C VAL A 108 17.22 -12.52 11.66
N PRO A 109 18.11 -13.49 11.89
CA PRO A 109 19.04 -13.43 13.00
C PRO A 109 19.89 -12.14 12.93
N CYS A 110 19.93 -11.36 14.00
CA CYS A 110 20.67 -10.11 14.06
C CYS A 110 21.59 -10.11 15.29
N GLU A 111 22.85 -10.49 15.09
CA GLU A 111 23.87 -10.47 16.13
C GLU A 111 24.57 -9.10 16.27
N LYS A 112 24.35 -8.20 15.32
CA LYS A 112 25.03 -6.90 15.25
C LYS A 112 24.09 -5.77 15.67
N VAL A 113 24.69 -4.67 16.10
CA VAL A 113 23.96 -3.40 16.29
C VAL A 113 23.27 -3.04 14.98
N MET A 114 21.98 -2.69 15.07
CA MET A 114 21.23 -2.21 13.90
C MET A 114 21.94 -1.02 13.27
N GLN A 115 22.13 -1.09 11.96
CA GLN A 115 22.61 0.08 11.20
C GLN A 115 21.62 1.25 11.32
N PRO A 116 22.06 2.50 11.25
CA PRO A 116 21.18 3.66 11.25
C PRO A 116 20.08 3.56 10.18
N LEU A 117 18.93 4.18 10.45
CA LEU A 117 17.77 4.15 9.53
C LEU A 117 18.14 4.61 8.12
N GLU A 118 18.96 5.66 7.99
CA GLU A 118 19.41 6.19 6.70
C GLU A 118 20.26 5.18 5.90
N GLU A 119 21.14 4.46 6.58
CA GLU A 119 21.96 3.43 5.94
C GLU A 119 21.10 2.24 5.49
N TRP A 120 20.10 1.86 6.29
CA TRP A 120 19.16 0.82 5.89
C TRP A 120 18.34 1.23 4.66
N ILE A 121 17.78 2.45 4.64
CA ILE A 121 17.07 3.01 3.48
C ILE A 121 17.98 3.01 2.25
N THR A 122 19.20 3.50 2.40
CA THR A 122 20.19 3.53 1.32
C THR A 122 20.47 2.12 0.79
N GLY A 123 20.68 1.15 1.69
CA GLY A 123 20.93 -0.25 1.32
C GLY A 123 19.78 -0.90 0.55
N ILE A 124 18.54 -0.44 0.73
CA ILE A 124 17.37 -0.92 -0.02
C ILE A 124 17.21 -0.18 -1.36
N ILE A 125 17.40 1.14 -1.36
CA ILE A 125 17.08 1.98 -2.54
C ILE A 125 18.22 2.01 -3.56
N GLU A 126 19.50 2.04 -3.12
CA GLU A 126 20.64 2.15 -4.05
C GLU A 126 20.71 1.02 -5.08
N PRO A 127 20.54 -0.26 -4.71
CA PRO A 127 20.54 -1.35 -5.69
C PRO A 127 19.47 -1.22 -6.77
N LEU A 128 18.35 -0.55 -6.47
CA LEU A 128 17.25 -0.36 -7.42
C LEU A 128 17.60 0.64 -8.53
N LYS A 129 18.63 1.49 -8.32
CA LYS A 129 19.15 2.39 -9.36
C LYS A 129 19.81 1.65 -10.53
N GLU A 130 20.34 0.45 -10.31
CA GLU A 130 20.90 -0.40 -11.36
C GLU A 130 19.85 -0.78 -12.41
N TYR A 131 18.58 -0.80 -12.01
CA TYR A 131 17.44 -1.00 -12.91
C TYR A 131 16.91 0.31 -13.52
N HIS A 132 17.68 1.43 -13.43
CA HIS A 132 17.29 2.78 -13.84
C HIS A 132 16.06 3.34 -13.10
N TRP A 133 15.77 2.83 -11.92
CA TRP A 133 14.67 3.33 -11.08
C TRP A 133 15.18 4.43 -10.13
N HIS A 134 14.71 5.65 -10.37
CA HIS A 134 15.02 6.81 -9.52
C HIS A 134 14.02 6.90 -8.38
N ILE A 135 14.24 6.08 -7.34
CA ILE A 135 13.38 6.00 -6.18
C ILE A 135 13.87 6.97 -5.10
N LYS A 136 12.93 7.66 -4.47
CA LYS A 136 13.16 8.48 -3.28
C LYS A 136 12.24 8.02 -2.16
N SER A 137 12.76 7.97 -0.94
CA SER A 137 11.93 7.85 0.26
C SER A 137 11.03 9.08 0.38
N VAL A 138 9.72 8.87 0.58
CA VAL A 138 8.74 9.95 0.75
C VAL A 138 8.43 10.22 2.21
N LYS A 139 8.63 9.23 3.08
CA LYS A 139 8.43 9.33 4.53
C LYS A 139 9.35 8.34 5.24
N LYS A 140 9.80 8.67 6.45
CA LYS A 140 10.55 7.79 7.35
C LYS A 140 10.28 8.18 8.79
N GLU A 141 10.23 7.19 9.67
CA GLU A 141 9.96 7.41 11.09
C GLU A 141 10.59 6.32 11.96
N SER A 142 10.91 6.66 13.20
CA SER A 142 11.44 5.76 14.21
C SER A 142 10.57 5.81 15.46
N MET A 143 10.08 4.66 15.93
CA MET A 143 9.16 4.49 17.04
C MET A 143 9.72 3.46 18.04
N GLY A 144 10.78 3.84 18.75
CA GLY A 144 11.45 2.94 19.67
C GLY A 144 12.18 1.80 18.95
N SER A 145 11.71 0.55 19.13
CA SER A 145 12.26 -0.64 18.46
C SER A 145 11.74 -0.86 17.04
N MET A 146 10.77 -0.06 16.59
CA MET A 146 10.19 -0.09 15.26
C MET A 146 10.64 1.13 14.45
N GLU A 147 11.07 0.88 13.24
CA GLU A 147 11.39 1.92 12.26
C GLU A 147 10.75 1.58 10.93
N TYR A 148 10.29 2.59 10.19
CA TYR A 148 9.75 2.38 8.86
C TYR A 148 10.08 3.52 7.90
N PHE A 149 9.96 3.24 6.62
CA PHE A 149 10.00 4.24 5.57
C PHE A 149 9.06 3.86 4.41
N CYS A 150 8.65 4.88 3.66
CA CYS A 150 7.77 4.71 2.52
C CYS A 150 8.45 5.19 1.24
N PHE A 151 8.16 4.54 0.12
CA PHE A 151 8.64 4.94 -1.19
C PHE A 151 7.71 4.45 -2.30
N VAL A 152 7.79 5.10 -3.45
CA VAL A 152 7.07 4.69 -4.66
C VAL A 152 8.03 4.01 -5.62
N MET A 153 7.62 2.85 -6.12
CA MET A 153 8.40 2.03 -7.05
C MET A 153 7.62 1.78 -8.34
N PRO A 154 8.21 2.02 -9.53
CA PRO A 154 7.60 1.66 -10.80
C PRO A 154 7.59 0.13 -10.98
N THR A 155 6.56 -0.39 -11.62
CA THR A 155 6.42 -1.79 -12.02
C THR A 155 5.92 -1.88 -13.44
N ALA A 156 5.88 -3.08 -14.02
CA ALA A 156 5.33 -3.31 -15.36
C ALA A 156 3.82 -2.98 -15.46
N LYS A 157 3.10 -2.97 -14.33
CA LYS A 157 1.64 -2.76 -14.28
C LYS A 157 1.25 -1.38 -13.69
N GLY A 158 2.20 -0.49 -13.43
CA GLY A 158 1.95 0.80 -12.80
C GLY A 158 2.96 1.07 -11.70
N LYS A 159 2.61 1.87 -10.72
CA LYS A 159 3.46 2.17 -9.58
C LYS A 159 2.87 1.61 -8.29
N LEU A 160 3.74 1.16 -7.39
CA LEU A 160 3.38 0.69 -6.06
C LEU A 160 3.88 1.67 -5.00
N TYR A 161 3.01 2.01 -4.07
CA TYR A 161 3.38 2.64 -2.81
C TYR A 161 3.81 1.54 -1.84
N ASN A 162 5.02 1.63 -1.31
CA ASN A 162 5.62 0.64 -0.44
C ASN A 162 5.82 1.23 0.95
N VAL A 163 5.48 0.45 1.97
CA VAL A 163 5.76 0.70 3.38
C VAL A 163 6.66 -0.41 3.87
N MET A 164 7.93 -0.11 4.12
CA MET A 164 8.89 -1.06 4.68
C MET A 164 9.13 -0.73 6.14
N PHE A 165 9.09 -1.75 6.99
CA PHE A 165 9.40 -1.61 8.41
C PHE A 165 10.41 -2.63 8.88
N ARG A 166 11.10 -2.31 9.97
CA ARG A 166 11.93 -3.24 10.72
C ARG A 166 11.66 -3.10 12.21
N TYR A 167 11.66 -4.24 12.87
CA TYR A 167 11.43 -4.35 14.31
C TYR A 167 12.50 -5.21 14.96
N HIS A 168 13.21 -4.67 15.95
CA HIS A 168 14.28 -5.35 16.64
C HIS A 168 13.86 -5.73 18.07
N LYS A 169 13.95 -7.02 18.40
CA LYS A 169 13.70 -7.54 19.74
C LYS A 169 14.51 -8.80 20.00
N ALA A 170 15.12 -8.87 21.17
CA ALA A 170 15.81 -10.08 21.67
C ALA A 170 16.84 -10.67 20.70
N GLY A 171 17.65 -9.82 20.03
CA GLY A 171 18.70 -10.27 19.11
C GLY A 171 18.21 -10.77 17.75
N ARG A 172 16.94 -10.52 17.42
CA ARG A 172 16.34 -10.82 16.11
C ARG A 172 15.81 -9.54 15.46
N LEU A 173 15.76 -9.56 14.15
CA LEU A 173 15.28 -8.47 13.32
C LEU A 173 14.12 -8.97 12.45
N CYS A 174 12.90 -8.56 12.76
CA CYS A 174 11.78 -8.75 11.85
C CYS A 174 11.76 -7.60 10.84
N VAL A 175 11.75 -7.94 9.56
CA VAL A 175 11.62 -6.98 8.45
C VAL A 175 10.32 -7.26 7.72
N GLY A 176 9.53 -6.22 7.49
CA GLY A 176 8.30 -6.33 6.73
C GLY A 176 8.24 -5.33 5.59
N ALA A 177 7.53 -5.73 4.55
CA ALA A 177 7.19 -4.89 3.42
C ALA A 177 5.71 -5.06 3.10
N MET A 178 4.99 -3.96 3.01
CA MET A 178 3.60 -3.89 2.58
C MET A 178 3.50 -2.94 1.40
N ASN A 179 2.61 -3.21 0.47
CA ASN A 179 2.42 -2.32 -0.67
C ASN A 179 0.97 -2.26 -1.13
N CYS A 180 0.65 -1.19 -1.85
CA CYS A 180 -0.61 -1.02 -2.58
C CYS A 180 -0.34 -0.24 -3.89
N PRO A 181 -1.30 -0.19 -4.84
CA PRO A 181 -1.22 0.73 -5.97
C PRO A 181 -0.98 2.18 -5.52
N GLU A 182 -0.14 2.95 -6.25
CA GLU A 182 0.16 4.35 -5.89
C GLU A 182 -1.09 5.23 -5.85
N GLU A 183 -2.06 4.97 -6.72
CA GLU A 183 -3.34 5.67 -6.75
C GLU A 183 -4.18 5.48 -5.47
N GLU A 184 -3.89 4.45 -4.68
CA GLU A 184 -4.56 4.16 -3.41
C GLU A 184 -3.75 4.65 -2.19
N LYS A 185 -2.65 5.38 -2.38
CA LYS A 185 -1.73 5.75 -1.28
C LYS A 185 -2.39 6.60 -0.19
N GLU A 186 -3.36 7.46 -0.53
CA GLU A 186 -4.04 8.35 0.43
C GLU A 186 -5.07 7.62 1.32
N GLY A 187 -5.49 6.42 0.92
CA GLY A 187 -6.35 5.56 1.72
C GLY A 187 -5.64 4.29 2.17
N MET A 188 -5.50 3.32 1.28
CA MET A 188 -4.85 2.04 1.59
C MET A 188 -3.38 2.24 2.01
N GLY A 189 -2.61 3.08 1.32
CA GLY A 189 -1.22 3.35 1.69
C GLY A 189 -1.10 3.90 3.11
N LEU A 190 -1.95 4.87 3.48
CA LEU A 190 -1.98 5.42 4.84
C LEU A 190 -2.46 4.38 5.86
N LEU A 191 -3.37 3.47 5.48
CA LEU A 191 -3.78 2.35 6.32
C LEU A 191 -2.62 1.38 6.59
N LEU A 192 -1.80 1.07 5.58
CA LEU A 192 -0.60 0.24 5.76
C LEU A 192 0.40 0.90 6.73
N GLU A 193 0.56 2.22 6.67
CA GLU A 193 1.36 2.95 7.67
C GLU A 193 0.75 2.84 9.07
N ALA A 194 -0.56 3.02 9.21
CA ALA A 194 -1.27 2.85 10.48
C ALA A 194 -1.10 1.42 11.05
N MET A 195 -1.07 0.40 10.19
CA MET A 195 -0.76 -0.98 10.61
C MET A 195 0.63 -1.08 11.25
N VAL A 196 1.64 -0.36 10.74
CA VAL A 196 3.00 -0.36 11.35
C VAL A 196 2.95 0.16 12.80
N TYR A 197 2.17 1.22 13.07
CA TYR A 197 2.00 1.74 14.44
C TYR A 197 1.36 0.69 15.36
N VAL A 198 0.32 0.01 14.89
CA VAL A 198 -0.35 -1.04 15.66
C VAL A 198 0.55 -2.27 15.85
N ILE A 199 1.34 -2.66 14.83
CA ILE A 199 2.37 -3.71 14.96
C ILE A 199 3.37 -3.33 16.06
N ALA A 200 3.84 -2.07 16.08
CA ALA A 200 4.77 -1.60 17.11
C ALA A 200 4.16 -1.69 18.52
N GLU A 201 2.87 -1.44 18.67
CA GLU A 201 2.15 -1.55 19.96
C GLU A 201 1.93 -2.99 20.40
N MET A 202 1.52 -3.86 19.48
CA MET A 202 1.26 -5.29 19.76
C MET A 202 2.51 -6.07 20.17
N ASN A 203 3.71 -5.55 19.83
CA ASN A 203 4.98 -6.27 20.02
C ASN A 203 5.93 -5.63 21.06
N ARG A 204 5.45 -4.64 21.82
CA ARG A 204 6.19 -3.99 22.92
C ARG A 204 6.59 -4.92 24.05
#